data_bd95c74f9f039ba77ca77934968b1aeb
#
_entry.id   bd95c74f9f039ba77ca77934968b1aeb
#
_cell.length_a   1.000
_cell.length_b   1.000
_cell.length_c   1.000
_cell.angle_alpha   90.00
_cell.angle_beta   90.00
_cell.angle_gamma   90.00
#
_symmetry.space_group_name_H-M   'P 1'
#
loop_
_entity.id
_entity.type
_entity.pdbx_description
1 polymer ?
#
loop_
_entity_poly.entity_id
_entity_poly.type
_entity_poly.pdbx_seq_one_letter_code
_entity_poly.pdbx_strand_id
1 'polypeptide(L)'
;MDDPVEINRRNWDERAAIHSREALGDMLGRFRAGQDALLAMEAAELGDISGKRVLHLQCHIGRDTLCLARRGAVVTGLDFSPVAIKCARRLSMESGLTATFIQGTVDQTPRLAPGPFDLVFTTWGILCWLPDMCNWARVIASVLAPGGELYCADAHPSFVALEEHAGRLVPTFDFQTPPDRPLEFVDTEPTTYMGDPTPMAHQSTRVWIHSLSAIFGSLIDAGLAITMFHEHEVLPWRRYAAHVTVRPGETIALSGDAQSLVPATDRLWRLRDGHPRMPLSFSLRARKLI
;
A
#
# COMPACT_ATOMS: atom_id res chain seq x y z
N MET A 1 -18.90 4.36 -18.36
CA MET A 1 -18.35 3.62 -17.22
C MET A 1 -17.68 4.66 -16.34
N ASP A 2 -17.91 4.60 -15.03
CA ASP A 2 -17.25 5.51 -14.09
C ASP A 2 -15.74 5.25 -14.10
N ASP A 3 -14.96 6.32 -13.92
CA ASP A 3 -13.50 6.24 -13.84
C ASP A 3 -13.08 5.35 -12.67
N PRO A 4 -12.29 4.28 -12.91
CA PRO A 4 -11.80 3.38 -11.86
C PRO A 4 -11.09 4.10 -10.70
N VAL A 5 -10.34 5.16 -11.01
CA VAL A 5 -9.64 5.95 -9.99
C VAL A 5 -10.64 6.68 -9.10
N GLU A 6 -11.72 7.22 -9.66
CA GLU A 6 -12.76 7.92 -8.89
C GLU A 6 -13.57 6.95 -8.03
N ILE A 7 -13.86 5.72 -8.52
CA ILE A 7 -14.49 4.67 -7.73
C ILE A 7 -13.62 4.36 -6.50
N ASN A 8 -12.34 4.10 -6.72
CA ASN A 8 -11.39 3.82 -5.65
C ASN A 8 -11.25 5.00 -4.68
N ARG A 9 -11.22 6.24 -5.19
CA ARG A 9 -11.12 7.43 -4.35
C ARG A 9 -12.29 7.54 -3.36
N ARG A 10 -13.54 7.32 -3.81
CA ARG A 10 -14.73 7.36 -2.94
C ARG A 10 -14.66 6.28 -1.85
N ASN A 11 -14.25 5.06 -2.21
CA ASN A 11 -14.06 3.99 -1.24
C ASN A 11 -12.98 4.36 -0.20
N TRP A 12 -11.82 4.88 -0.66
CA TRP A 12 -10.73 5.27 0.22
C TRP A 12 -11.01 6.52 1.06
N ASP A 13 -11.87 7.43 0.60
CA ASP A 13 -12.35 8.56 1.43
C ASP A 13 -13.11 8.06 2.68
N GLU A 14 -13.97 7.06 2.52
CA GLU A 14 -14.69 6.47 3.65
C GLU A 14 -13.76 5.65 4.54
N ARG A 15 -12.87 4.84 3.97
CA ARG A 15 -11.84 4.12 4.74
C ARG A 15 -10.98 5.08 5.55
N ALA A 16 -10.51 6.17 4.96
CA ALA A 16 -9.69 7.16 5.64
C ALA A 16 -10.44 7.81 6.82
N ALA A 17 -11.73 8.12 6.66
CA ALA A 17 -12.54 8.68 7.74
C ALA A 17 -12.68 7.69 8.92
N ILE A 18 -12.86 6.39 8.64
CA ILE A 18 -12.96 5.34 9.65
C ILE A 18 -11.58 5.11 10.32
N HIS A 19 -10.53 4.88 9.52
CA HIS A 19 -9.19 4.61 10.01
C HIS A 19 -8.61 5.74 10.85
N SER A 20 -9.01 7.00 10.56
CA SER A 20 -8.54 8.15 11.32
C SER A 20 -9.05 8.19 12.76
N ARG A 21 -10.23 7.64 13.03
CA ARG A 21 -10.80 7.61 14.40
C ARG A 21 -9.97 6.73 15.31
N GLU A 22 -9.59 5.55 14.81
CA GLU A 22 -8.77 4.58 15.53
C GLU A 22 -7.31 5.05 15.62
N ALA A 23 -6.75 5.50 14.49
CA ALA A 23 -5.37 5.96 14.41
C ALA A 23 -5.06 7.16 15.33
N LEU A 24 -5.99 8.10 15.48
CA LEU A 24 -5.78 9.25 16.36
C LEU A 24 -5.63 8.84 17.84
N GLY A 25 -6.33 7.80 18.30
CA GLY A 25 -6.19 7.29 19.66
C GLY A 25 -4.88 6.53 19.87
N ASP A 26 -4.67 5.46 19.12
CA ASP A 26 -3.52 4.56 19.28
C ASP A 26 -2.20 5.19 18.82
N MET A 27 -2.18 5.83 17.65
CA MET A 27 -0.96 6.38 17.07
C MET A 27 -0.39 7.55 17.87
N LEU A 28 -1.22 8.44 18.40
CA LEU A 28 -0.74 9.52 19.26
C LEU A 28 -0.12 8.97 20.54
N GLY A 29 -0.71 7.92 21.12
CA GLY A 29 -0.14 7.22 22.26
C GLY A 29 1.23 6.62 21.94
N ARG A 30 1.35 5.91 20.81
CA ARG A 30 2.62 5.33 20.32
C ARG A 30 3.67 6.40 20.05
N PHE A 31 3.33 7.47 19.35
CA PHE A 31 4.28 8.56 19.07
C PHE A 31 4.78 9.23 20.35
N ARG A 32 3.90 9.46 21.35
CA ARG A 32 4.31 10.00 22.66
C ARG A 32 5.20 9.03 23.44
N ALA A 33 4.93 7.72 23.31
CA ALA A 33 5.75 6.66 23.92
C ALA A 33 7.07 6.40 23.19
N GLY A 34 7.35 7.13 22.12
CA GLY A 34 8.57 6.93 21.37
C GLY A 34 8.54 5.74 20.39
N GLN A 35 7.38 5.13 20.17
CA GLN A 35 7.25 3.92 19.33
C GLN A 35 7.12 4.28 17.85
N ASP A 36 7.67 3.43 16.99
CA ASP A 36 7.57 3.49 15.54
C ASP A 36 6.37 2.66 15.05
N ALA A 37 5.76 3.09 13.96
CA ALA A 37 4.70 2.33 13.29
C ALA A 37 5.20 1.57 12.05
N LEU A 38 6.43 1.81 11.60
CA LEU A 38 7.04 0.99 10.54
C LEU A 38 7.24 -0.45 11.04
N LEU A 39 7.16 -1.39 10.13
CA LEU A 39 7.52 -2.78 10.43
C LEU A 39 9.03 -2.89 10.67
N ALA A 40 9.43 -3.85 11.49
CA ALA A 40 10.84 -4.05 11.79
C ALA A 40 11.69 -4.30 10.54
N MET A 41 11.13 -5.01 9.54
CA MET A 41 11.78 -5.24 8.26
C MET A 41 12.00 -3.94 7.48
N GLU A 42 10.97 -3.08 7.37
CA GLU A 42 11.09 -1.77 6.70
C GLU A 42 12.16 -0.90 7.38
N ALA A 43 12.10 -0.86 8.71
CA ALA A 43 13.03 -0.09 9.52
C ALA A 43 14.48 -0.52 9.31
N ALA A 44 14.72 -1.83 9.21
CA ALA A 44 16.05 -2.41 8.97
C ALA A 44 16.53 -2.16 7.53
N GLU A 45 15.64 -2.32 6.55
CA GLU A 45 15.96 -2.14 5.13
C GLU A 45 16.16 -0.67 4.74
N LEU A 46 15.42 0.25 5.36
CA LEU A 46 15.59 1.69 5.13
C LEU A 46 16.92 2.22 5.67
N GLY A 47 17.41 1.67 6.77
CA GLY A 47 18.60 2.16 7.46
C GLY A 47 18.46 3.60 7.94
N ASP A 48 19.55 4.37 7.90
CA ASP A 48 19.53 5.78 8.26
C ASP A 48 18.98 6.66 7.13
N ILE A 49 17.89 7.35 7.43
CA ILE A 49 17.23 8.31 6.54
C ILE A 49 17.27 9.75 7.08
N SER A 50 18.05 9.99 8.15
CA SER A 50 18.16 11.32 8.75
C SER A 50 18.65 12.34 7.74
N GLY A 51 17.98 13.49 7.67
CA GLY A 51 18.26 14.57 6.73
C GLY A 51 17.85 14.30 5.27
N LYS A 52 17.45 13.08 4.90
CA LYS A 52 17.01 12.78 3.54
C LYS A 52 15.69 13.43 3.22
N ARG A 53 15.54 13.88 1.98
CA ARG A 53 14.28 14.33 1.41
C ARG A 53 13.51 13.11 0.91
N VAL A 54 12.39 12.81 1.56
CA VAL A 54 11.60 11.62 1.29
C VAL A 54 10.24 11.99 0.72
N LEU A 55 9.86 11.36 -0.37
CA LEU A 55 8.49 11.37 -0.89
C LEU A 55 7.81 10.06 -0.51
N HIS A 56 6.71 10.13 0.24
CA HIS A 56 5.85 8.99 0.50
C HIS A 56 4.64 9.04 -0.42
N LEU A 57 4.61 8.17 -1.43
CA LEU A 57 3.49 8.03 -2.36
C LEU A 57 2.39 7.17 -1.73
N GLN A 58 1.13 7.55 -2.01
CA GLN A 58 -0.07 6.86 -1.49
C GLN A 58 -0.04 6.75 0.04
N CYS A 59 0.26 7.90 0.69
CA CYS A 59 0.58 7.99 2.11
C CYS A 59 -0.63 7.79 3.04
N HIS A 60 -1.85 7.66 2.51
CA HIS A 60 -3.09 7.49 3.26
C HIS A 60 -3.21 8.57 4.37
N ILE A 61 -3.55 8.19 5.60
CA ILE A 61 -3.69 9.10 6.76
C ILE A 61 -2.33 9.54 7.35
N GLY A 62 -1.21 9.29 6.67
CA GLY A 62 0.11 9.81 7.01
C GLY A 62 0.82 9.14 8.19
N ARG A 63 0.34 7.98 8.66
CA ARG A 63 0.94 7.28 9.80
C ARG A 63 2.42 6.97 9.58
N ASP A 64 2.72 6.30 8.49
CA ASP A 64 4.10 5.91 8.18
C ASP A 64 4.94 7.11 7.71
N THR A 65 4.32 8.12 7.07
CA THR A 65 4.94 9.41 6.76
C THR A 65 5.53 10.07 8.02
N LEU A 66 4.76 10.08 9.10
CA LEU A 66 5.22 10.69 10.37
C LEU A 66 6.28 9.83 11.07
N CYS A 67 6.28 8.50 10.87
CA CYS A 67 7.38 7.65 11.33
C CYS A 67 8.69 7.97 10.60
N LEU A 68 8.64 8.20 9.29
CA LEU A 68 9.80 8.64 8.52
C LEU A 68 10.30 10.02 8.99
N ALA A 69 9.39 10.96 9.24
CA ALA A 69 9.75 12.29 9.78
C ALA A 69 10.39 12.18 11.16
N ARG A 70 9.90 11.31 12.03
CA ARG A 70 10.45 11.05 13.34
C ARG A 70 11.88 10.46 13.28
N ARG A 71 12.23 9.75 12.22
CA ARG A 71 13.59 9.26 11.94
C ARG A 71 14.50 10.34 11.34
N GLY A 72 14.07 11.61 11.37
CA GLY A 72 14.85 12.77 10.94
C GLY A 72 14.77 13.08 9.46
N ALA A 73 13.94 12.42 8.69
CA ALA A 73 13.74 12.75 7.28
C ALA A 73 12.88 14.01 7.10
N VAL A 74 13.10 14.73 5.99
CA VAL A 74 12.22 15.80 5.51
C VAL A 74 11.21 15.18 4.55
N VAL A 75 9.97 14.97 5.04
CA VAL A 75 9.00 14.11 4.34
C VAL A 75 7.89 14.91 3.68
N THR A 76 7.59 14.54 2.45
CA THR A 76 6.36 14.92 1.72
C THR A 76 5.53 13.68 1.49
N GLY A 77 4.28 13.66 1.97
CA GLY A 77 3.29 12.62 1.70
C GLY A 77 2.32 13.06 0.61
N LEU A 78 2.00 12.17 -0.32
CA LEU A 78 1.02 12.40 -1.38
C LEU A 78 -0.03 11.29 -1.36
N ASP A 79 -1.30 11.68 -1.41
CA ASP A 79 -2.44 10.76 -1.52
C ASP A 79 -3.58 11.40 -2.32
N PHE A 80 -4.35 10.58 -3.04
CA PHE A 80 -5.45 11.08 -3.87
C PHE A 80 -6.70 11.44 -3.06
N SER A 81 -6.87 10.85 -1.85
CA SER A 81 -8.00 11.09 -0.97
C SER A 81 -7.86 12.42 -0.22
N PRO A 82 -8.75 13.39 -0.45
CA PRO A 82 -8.76 14.64 0.34
C PRO A 82 -9.05 14.37 1.81
N VAL A 83 -9.81 13.32 2.13
CA VAL A 83 -10.12 12.92 3.50
C VAL A 83 -8.87 12.39 4.19
N ALA A 84 -8.12 11.52 3.53
CA ALA A 84 -6.86 10.99 4.04
C ALA A 84 -5.85 12.12 4.32
N ILE A 85 -5.68 13.05 3.39
CA ILE A 85 -4.78 14.21 3.55
C ILE A 85 -5.20 15.12 4.71
N LYS A 86 -6.51 15.36 4.87
CA LYS A 86 -7.01 16.11 6.03
C LYS A 86 -6.67 15.41 7.35
N CYS A 87 -6.86 14.09 7.41
CA CYS A 87 -6.51 13.29 8.58
C CYS A 87 -5.00 13.29 8.85
N ALA A 88 -4.17 13.15 7.81
CA ALA A 88 -2.72 13.18 7.92
C ALA A 88 -2.19 14.51 8.48
N ARG A 89 -2.73 15.64 8.00
CA ARG A 89 -2.40 16.98 8.53
C ARG A 89 -2.80 17.12 9.99
N ARG A 90 -3.97 16.62 10.37
CA ARG A 90 -4.43 16.62 11.76
C ARG A 90 -3.51 15.78 12.64
N LEU A 91 -3.16 14.55 12.23
CA LEU A 91 -2.25 13.67 12.96
C LEU A 91 -0.85 14.31 13.13
N SER A 92 -0.33 14.96 12.08
CA SER A 92 0.92 15.73 12.13
C SER A 92 0.85 16.83 13.21
N MET A 93 -0.19 17.65 13.20
CA MET A 93 -0.38 18.73 14.17
C MET A 93 -0.49 18.21 15.61
N GLU A 94 -1.29 17.16 15.85
CA GLU A 94 -1.54 16.62 17.18
C GLU A 94 -0.34 15.83 17.74
N SER A 95 0.50 15.25 16.86
CA SER A 95 1.73 14.55 17.25
C SER A 95 2.94 15.45 17.44
N GLY A 96 2.90 16.67 16.91
CA GLY A 96 4.06 17.57 16.87
C GLY A 96 5.15 17.16 15.85
N LEU A 97 4.88 16.16 15.03
CA LEU A 97 5.79 15.71 13.96
C LEU A 97 5.46 16.47 12.66
N THR A 98 6.49 17.01 12.01
CA THR A 98 6.32 17.85 10.82
C THR A 98 6.51 17.04 9.53
N ALA A 99 5.51 17.09 8.65
CA ALA A 99 5.58 16.62 7.27
C ALA A 99 4.69 17.49 6.37
N THR A 100 5.01 17.53 5.08
CA THR A 100 4.16 18.19 4.08
C THR A 100 3.18 17.15 3.51
N PHE A 101 1.90 17.51 3.39
CA PHE A 101 0.88 16.61 2.82
C PHE A 101 0.20 17.26 1.62
N ILE A 102 0.21 16.57 0.48
CA ILE A 102 -0.30 17.04 -0.81
C ILE A 102 -1.40 16.08 -1.28
N GLN A 103 -2.55 16.65 -1.67
CA GLN A 103 -3.58 15.86 -2.35
C GLN A 103 -3.26 15.77 -3.84
N GLY A 104 -3.25 14.55 -4.37
CA GLY A 104 -3.05 14.28 -5.78
C GLY A 104 -2.89 12.79 -6.07
N THR A 105 -3.04 12.43 -7.35
CA THR A 105 -2.78 11.07 -7.83
C THR A 105 -1.28 10.89 -8.12
N VAL A 106 -0.84 9.64 -8.25
CA VAL A 106 0.58 9.32 -8.49
C VAL A 106 1.10 9.97 -9.78
N ASP A 107 0.31 9.99 -10.85
CA ASP A 107 0.66 10.62 -12.13
C ASP A 107 0.82 12.15 -12.04
N GLN A 108 0.19 12.80 -11.08
CA GLN A 108 0.32 14.24 -10.83
C GLN A 108 1.57 14.62 -10.03
N THR A 109 2.29 13.64 -9.49
CA THR A 109 3.45 13.86 -8.61
C THR A 109 4.51 14.79 -9.21
N PRO A 110 4.94 14.64 -10.49
CA PRO A 110 5.99 15.52 -11.04
C PRO A 110 5.61 16.99 -11.05
N ARG A 111 4.31 17.30 -11.10
CA ARG A 111 3.79 18.68 -11.04
C ARG A 111 3.61 19.18 -9.61
N LEU A 112 3.13 18.31 -8.70
CA LEU A 112 2.74 18.70 -7.34
C LEU A 112 3.90 18.64 -6.36
N ALA A 113 4.84 17.72 -6.58
CA ALA A 113 6.04 17.48 -5.76
C ALA A 113 7.23 17.18 -6.68
N PRO A 114 7.78 18.18 -7.38
CA PRO A 114 8.73 17.97 -8.48
C PRO A 114 10.10 17.42 -8.05
N GLY A 115 10.35 17.26 -6.77
CA GLY A 115 11.64 16.74 -6.29
C GLY A 115 12.77 17.80 -6.30
N PRO A 116 14.04 17.40 -6.38
CA PRO A 116 14.51 16.03 -6.32
C PRO A 116 14.39 15.43 -4.89
N PHE A 117 14.07 14.14 -4.82
CA PHE A 117 14.01 13.39 -3.56
C PHE A 117 15.17 12.38 -3.50
N ASP A 118 15.71 12.16 -2.29
CA ASP A 118 16.73 11.16 -2.03
C ASP A 118 16.13 9.76 -1.91
N LEU A 119 14.87 9.69 -1.49
CA LEU A 119 14.12 8.45 -1.34
C LEU A 119 12.66 8.67 -1.75
N VAL A 120 12.12 7.78 -2.58
CA VAL A 120 10.69 7.57 -2.74
C VAL A 120 10.33 6.32 -1.93
N PHE A 121 9.39 6.47 -1.00
CA PHE A 121 8.86 5.41 -0.16
C PHE A 121 7.41 5.14 -0.53
N THR A 122 7.05 3.86 -0.73
CA THR A 122 5.68 3.47 -1.05
C THR A 122 5.45 2.04 -0.59
N THR A 123 4.47 1.83 0.29
CA THR A 123 4.30 0.53 0.95
C THR A 123 2.85 0.16 1.21
N TRP A 124 2.60 -1.11 1.15
CA TRP A 124 1.50 -1.93 1.61
C TRP A 124 0.12 -1.63 1.01
N GLY A 125 -0.23 -2.48 0.04
CA GLY A 125 -1.50 -2.40 -0.66
C GLY A 125 -1.56 -1.19 -1.58
N ILE A 126 -0.47 -0.90 -2.29
CA ILE A 126 -0.32 0.30 -3.12
C ILE A 126 -0.36 0.00 -4.62
N LEU A 127 0.31 -1.06 -5.08
CA LEU A 127 0.44 -1.34 -6.51
C LEU A 127 -0.90 -1.74 -7.13
N CYS A 128 -1.73 -2.43 -6.39
CA CYS A 128 -3.04 -2.89 -6.89
C CYS A 128 -4.03 -1.76 -7.22
N TRP A 129 -3.76 -0.52 -6.82
CA TRP A 129 -4.59 0.65 -7.13
C TRP A 129 -4.13 1.41 -8.38
N LEU A 130 -3.03 0.97 -9.00
CA LEU A 130 -2.40 1.64 -10.13
C LEU A 130 -2.63 0.82 -11.42
N PRO A 131 -3.16 1.42 -12.49
CA PRO A 131 -3.42 0.70 -13.74
C PRO A 131 -2.14 0.44 -14.56
N ASP A 132 -1.12 1.28 -14.43
CA ASP A 132 0.04 1.33 -15.33
C ASP A 132 1.37 1.42 -14.56
N MET A 133 2.10 0.29 -14.50
CA MET A 133 3.41 0.21 -13.85
C MET A 133 4.49 1.00 -14.60
N CYS A 134 4.40 1.11 -15.92
CA CYS A 134 5.36 1.92 -16.69
C CYS A 134 5.22 3.40 -16.34
N ASN A 135 3.99 3.89 -16.18
CA ASN A 135 3.76 5.27 -15.75
C ASN A 135 4.23 5.50 -14.31
N TRP A 136 3.91 4.57 -13.40
CA TRP A 136 4.37 4.62 -12.01
C TRP A 136 5.89 4.69 -11.90
N ALA A 137 6.61 3.83 -12.62
CA ALA A 137 8.08 3.83 -12.61
C ALA A 137 8.68 5.11 -13.19
N ARG A 138 8.11 5.65 -14.29
CA ARG A 138 8.53 6.93 -14.90
C ARG A 138 8.33 8.11 -13.95
N VAL A 139 7.20 8.14 -13.25
CA VAL A 139 6.92 9.17 -12.22
C VAL A 139 8.00 9.12 -11.13
N ILE A 140 8.29 7.94 -10.58
CA ILE A 140 9.32 7.78 -9.55
C ILE A 140 10.69 8.24 -10.06
N ALA A 141 11.12 7.76 -11.23
CA ALA A 141 12.39 8.14 -11.82
C ALA A 141 12.50 9.65 -12.05
N SER A 142 11.39 10.33 -12.42
CA SER A 142 11.39 11.76 -12.69
C SER A 142 11.61 12.63 -11.45
N VAL A 143 11.17 12.18 -10.28
CA VAL A 143 11.25 12.95 -9.03
C VAL A 143 12.43 12.56 -8.14
N LEU A 144 13.09 11.43 -8.41
CA LEU A 144 14.31 11.03 -7.71
C LEU A 144 15.51 11.89 -8.12
N ALA A 145 16.34 12.24 -7.15
CA ALA A 145 17.67 12.78 -7.38
C ALA A 145 18.56 11.76 -8.12
N PRO A 146 19.61 12.18 -8.85
CA PRO A 146 20.64 11.26 -9.28
C PRO A 146 21.21 10.47 -8.09
N GLY A 147 21.26 9.14 -8.19
CA GLY A 147 21.63 8.25 -7.08
C GLY A 147 20.58 8.07 -5.98
N GLY A 148 19.44 8.75 -6.08
CA GLY A 148 18.29 8.56 -5.18
C GLY A 148 17.63 7.20 -5.38
N GLU A 149 16.87 6.74 -4.41
CA GLU A 149 16.35 5.37 -4.35
C GLU A 149 14.83 5.32 -4.20
N LEU A 150 14.23 4.29 -4.78
CA LEU A 150 12.92 3.80 -4.43
C LEU A 150 13.05 2.74 -3.33
N TYR A 151 12.19 2.79 -2.33
CA TYR A 151 11.83 1.66 -1.47
C TYR A 151 10.35 1.34 -1.66
N CYS A 152 10.07 0.09 -2.03
CA CYS A 152 8.70 -0.40 -2.22
C CYS A 152 8.52 -1.72 -1.49
N ALA A 153 7.41 -1.87 -0.76
CA ALA A 153 7.01 -3.16 -0.19
C ALA A 153 5.50 -3.36 -0.40
N ASP A 154 5.10 -4.55 -0.86
CA ASP A 154 3.69 -4.85 -1.11
C ASP A 154 3.41 -6.36 -1.07
N ALA A 155 2.13 -6.73 -1.19
CA ALA A 155 1.73 -8.12 -1.35
C ALA A 155 2.37 -8.75 -2.58
N HIS A 156 2.82 -10.00 -2.43
CA HIS A 156 3.44 -10.72 -3.54
C HIS A 156 2.40 -11.07 -4.61
N PRO A 157 2.65 -10.81 -5.91
CA PRO A 157 1.68 -11.07 -6.98
C PRO A 157 1.14 -12.49 -7.01
N SER A 158 2.00 -13.50 -6.77
CA SER A 158 1.57 -14.90 -6.71
C SER A 158 0.54 -15.14 -5.59
N PHE A 159 0.65 -14.43 -4.47
CA PHE A 159 -0.31 -14.53 -3.38
C PHE A 159 -1.59 -13.74 -3.69
N VAL A 160 -1.46 -12.58 -4.34
CA VAL A 160 -2.63 -11.77 -4.75
C VAL A 160 -3.54 -12.51 -5.72
N ALA A 161 -2.98 -13.38 -6.58
CA ALA A 161 -3.72 -14.19 -7.54
C ALA A 161 -4.51 -15.36 -6.92
N LEU A 162 -4.35 -15.63 -5.62
CA LEU A 162 -5.02 -16.71 -4.91
C LEU A 162 -6.25 -16.23 -4.17
N GLU A 163 -7.24 -17.10 -4.03
CA GLU A 163 -8.36 -16.97 -3.10
C GLU A 163 -8.46 -18.18 -2.20
N GLU A 164 -9.08 -18.00 -1.04
CA GLU A 164 -9.29 -19.09 -0.08
C GLU A 164 -10.67 -19.73 -0.31
N HIS A 165 -10.66 -21.04 -0.62
CA HIS A 165 -11.85 -21.87 -0.75
C HIS A 165 -11.73 -23.08 0.18
N ALA A 166 -12.65 -23.17 1.15
CA ALA A 166 -12.70 -24.27 2.12
C ALA A 166 -11.32 -24.56 2.80
N GLY A 167 -10.62 -23.51 3.21
CA GLY A 167 -9.33 -23.61 3.87
C GLY A 167 -8.14 -23.93 2.95
N ARG A 168 -8.32 -23.84 1.63
CA ARG A 168 -7.26 -24.01 0.63
C ARG A 168 -7.08 -22.75 -0.19
N LEU A 169 -5.83 -22.42 -0.49
CA LEU A 169 -5.49 -21.36 -1.43
C LEU A 169 -5.57 -21.91 -2.86
N VAL A 170 -6.41 -21.29 -3.67
CA VAL A 170 -6.69 -21.71 -5.05
C VAL A 170 -6.36 -20.56 -6.01
N PRO A 171 -5.60 -20.79 -7.09
CA PRO A 171 -5.43 -19.80 -8.14
C PRO A 171 -6.81 -19.41 -8.73
N THR A 172 -7.14 -18.12 -8.62
CA THR A 172 -8.47 -17.62 -9.00
C THR A 172 -8.37 -16.49 -10.01
N PHE A 173 -7.32 -15.68 -9.91
CA PHE A 173 -7.10 -14.54 -10.79
C PHE A 173 -5.91 -14.76 -11.69
N ASP A 174 -5.93 -14.12 -12.86
CA ASP A 174 -4.75 -14.01 -13.69
C ASP A 174 -3.63 -13.32 -12.92
N PHE A 175 -2.39 -13.80 -13.08
CA PHE A 175 -1.21 -13.25 -12.39
C PHE A 175 -0.87 -11.81 -12.84
N GLN A 176 -1.53 -11.33 -13.88
CA GLN A 176 -1.45 -9.97 -14.40
C GLN A 176 -2.76 -9.59 -15.07
N THR A 177 -3.32 -8.43 -14.70
CA THR A 177 -4.50 -7.87 -15.34
C THR A 177 -4.12 -6.79 -16.36
N PRO A 178 -4.86 -6.67 -17.47
CA PRO A 178 -4.67 -5.56 -18.41
C PRO A 178 -4.99 -4.22 -17.75
N PRO A 179 -4.31 -3.12 -18.14
CA PRO A 179 -4.56 -1.78 -17.57
C PRO A 179 -6.01 -1.29 -17.77
N ASP A 180 -6.64 -1.67 -18.88
CA ASP A 180 -8.01 -1.27 -19.26
C ASP A 180 -9.10 -2.19 -18.68
N ARG A 181 -8.73 -3.28 -18.01
CA ARG A 181 -9.66 -4.28 -17.45
C ARG A 181 -9.30 -4.66 -16.03
N PRO A 182 -9.54 -3.76 -15.04
CA PRO A 182 -9.34 -4.10 -13.63
C PRO A 182 -10.28 -5.21 -13.18
N LEU A 183 -9.89 -5.90 -12.11
CA LEU A 183 -10.80 -6.72 -11.35
C LEU A 183 -11.79 -5.82 -10.60
N GLU A 184 -13.06 -6.23 -10.58
CA GLU A 184 -14.10 -5.53 -9.84
C GLU A 184 -14.38 -6.29 -8.55
N PHE A 185 -14.24 -5.61 -7.42
CA PHE A 185 -14.62 -6.14 -6.12
C PHE A 185 -15.73 -5.31 -5.52
N VAL A 186 -16.63 -5.98 -4.82
CA VAL A 186 -17.65 -5.34 -3.98
C VAL A 186 -17.54 -5.98 -2.61
N ASP A 187 -17.18 -5.20 -1.59
CA ASP A 187 -17.14 -5.66 -0.21
C ASP A 187 -18.57 -5.99 0.24
N THR A 188 -18.82 -7.25 0.61
CA THR A 188 -20.13 -7.67 1.12
C THR A 188 -20.32 -7.38 2.59
N GLU A 189 -19.23 -7.34 3.36
CA GLU A 189 -19.25 -6.77 4.69
C GLU A 189 -18.97 -5.28 4.57
N PRO A 190 -19.92 -4.42 4.94
CA PRO A 190 -19.79 -2.97 4.73
C PRO A 190 -18.84 -2.32 5.76
N THR A 191 -17.79 -3.02 6.17
CA THR A 191 -16.82 -2.55 7.18
C THR A 191 -15.41 -2.57 6.63
N THR A 192 -14.48 -1.89 7.31
CA THR A 192 -13.07 -1.94 6.93
C THR A 192 -12.34 -3.09 7.62
N TYR A 193 -11.16 -3.46 7.11
CA TYR A 193 -10.29 -4.49 7.68
C TYR A 193 -9.71 -4.13 9.07
N MET A 194 -9.97 -2.91 9.56
CA MET A 194 -9.51 -2.44 10.88
C MET A 194 -10.43 -2.85 12.04
N GLY A 195 -11.57 -3.48 11.76
CA GLY A 195 -12.49 -3.97 12.80
C GLY A 195 -13.50 -2.92 13.31
N ASP A 196 -13.48 -1.69 12.82
CA ASP A 196 -14.50 -0.69 13.09
C ASP A 196 -15.82 -1.11 12.41
N PRO A 197 -16.96 -1.23 13.13
CA PRO A 197 -18.23 -1.69 12.58
C PRO A 197 -18.97 -0.63 11.74
N THR A 198 -18.37 0.54 11.51
CA THR A 198 -19.02 1.62 10.74
C THR A 198 -19.25 1.17 9.30
N PRO A 199 -20.50 1.16 8.81
CA PRO A 199 -20.80 0.78 7.43
C PRO A 199 -20.21 1.77 6.44
N MET A 200 -19.74 1.23 5.30
CA MET A 200 -19.31 1.98 4.13
C MET A 200 -20.41 2.00 3.08
N ALA A 201 -20.66 3.17 2.48
CA ALA A 201 -21.61 3.31 1.37
C ALA A 201 -20.96 2.96 0.01
N HIS A 202 -19.66 3.29 -0.17
CA HIS A 202 -18.91 3.02 -1.40
C HIS A 202 -18.11 1.73 -1.25
N GLN A 203 -18.75 0.59 -1.52
CA GLN A 203 -18.17 -0.75 -1.32
C GLN A 203 -17.42 -1.26 -2.56
N SER A 204 -17.60 -0.63 -3.71
CA SER A 204 -16.95 -1.06 -4.96
C SER A 204 -15.51 -0.59 -5.04
N THR A 205 -14.63 -1.47 -5.54
CA THR A 205 -13.23 -1.15 -5.85
C THR A 205 -12.83 -1.71 -7.21
N ARG A 206 -11.78 -1.13 -7.78
CA ARG A 206 -11.13 -1.55 -9.03
C ARG A 206 -9.67 -1.85 -8.71
N VAL A 207 -9.24 -3.06 -8.99
CA VAL A 207 -7.94 -3.59 -8.56
C VAL A 207 -7.21 -4.19 -9.74
N TRP A 208 -5.91 -3.95 -9.80
CA TRP A 208 -5.00 -4.55 -10.78
C TRP A 208 -4.04 -5.51 -10.09
N ILE A 209 -3.72 -6.61 -10.76
CA ILE A 209 -2.63 -7.52 -10.38
C ILE A 209 -1.50 -7.26 -11.36
N HIS A 210 -0.32 -7.01 -10.81
CA HIS A 210 0.90 -6.78 -11.59
C HIS A 210 1.90 -7.89 -11.32
N SER A 211 2.38 -8.55 -12.38
CA SER A 211 3.45 -9.53 -12.24
C SER A 211 4.75 -8.88 -11.78
N LEU A 212 5.65 -9.66 -11.17
CA LEU A 212 7.01 -9.18 -10.87
C LEU A 212 7.73 -8.73 -12.14
N SER A 213 7.49 -9.40 -13.28
CA SER A 213 8.04 -8.98 -14.57
C SER A 213 7.58 -7.58 -14.98
N ALA A 214 6.30 -7.24 -14.76
CA ALA A 214 5.78 -5.90 -15.04
C ALA A 214 6.39 -4.86 -14.09
N ILE A 215 6.49 -5.17 -12.80
CA ILE A 215 7.07 -4.27 -11.81
C ILE A 215 8.56 -4.02 -12.10
N PHE A 216 9.35 -5.08 -12.26
CA PHE A 216 10.79 -4.97 -12.49
C PHE A 216 11.12 -4.38 -13.84
N GLY A 217 10.44 -4.86 -14.90
CA GLY A 217 10.64 -4.34 -16.26
C GLY A 217 10.38 -2.85 -16.32
N SER A 218 9.28 -2.38 -15.73
CA SER A 218 8.95 -0.94 -15.70
C SER A 218 10.00 -0.10 -14.96
N LEU A 219 10.56 -0.60 -13.86
CA LEU A 219 11.63 0.10 -13.13
C LEU A 219 12.92 0.17 -13.96
N ILE A 220 13.31 -0.95 -14.58
CA ILE A 220 14.51 -1.04 -15.45
C ILE A 220 14.34 -0.10 -16.66
N ASP A 221 13.20 -0.14 -17.33
CA ASP A 221 12.90 0.70 -18.49
C ASP A 221 12.87 2.21 -18.14
N ALA A 222 12.53 2.54 -16.89
CA ALA A 222 12.60 3.90 -16.36
C ALA A 222 14.02 4.34 -15.93
N GLY A 223 15.06 3.50 -16.10
CA GLY A 223 16.44 3.79 -15.74
C GLY A 223 16.76 3.60 -14.26
N LEU A 224 15.98 2.76 -13.56
CA LEU A 224 16.22 2.42 -12.16
C LEU A 224 16.86 1.02 -12.06
N ALA A 225 18.02 0.92 -11.42
CA ALA A 225 18.70 -0.34 -11.15
C ALA A 225 18.14 -0.97 -9.86
N ILE A 226 17.62 -2.18 -9.94
CA ILE A 226 17.17 -2.94 -8.75
C ILE A 226 18.40 -3.32 -7.95
N THR A 227 18.46 -2.88 -6.69
CA THR A 227 19.61 -3.09 -5.79
C THR A 227 19.30 -4.05 -4.64
N MET A 228 18.02 -4.31 -4.38
CA MET A 228 17.56 -5.26 -3.37
C MET A 228 16.20 -5.82 -3.77
N PHE A 229 16.01 -7.11 -3.52
CA PHE A 229 14.71 -7.75 -3.59
C PHE A 229 14.65 -8.86 -2.54
N HIS A 230 13.65 -8.79 -1.65
CA HIS A 230 13.39 -9.82 -0.65
C HIS A 230 11.94 -10.29 -0.75
N GLU A 231 11.73 -11.58 -0.61
CA GLU A 231 10.42 -12.21 -0.45
C GLU A 231 10.19 -12.54 1.02
N HIS A 232 8.97 -12.27 1.49
CA HIS A 232 8.60 -12.47 2.90
C HIS A 232 7.40 -13.41 3.02
N GLU A 233 7.43 -14.30 4.01
CA GLU A 233 6.33 -15.23 4.32
C GLU A 233 5.26 -14.61 5.23
N VAL A 234 5.25 -13.29 5.34
CA VAL A 234 4.34 -12.54 6.19
C VAL A 234 3.67 -11.42 5.42
N LEU A 235 2.51 -10.96 5.92
CA LEU A 235 1.71 -9.86 5.38
C LEU A 235 1.26 -8.96 6.54
N PRO A 236 1.25 -7.62 6.41
CA PRO A 236 0.85 -6.73 7.49
C PRO A 236 -0.67 -6.56 7.67
N TRP A 237 -1.48 -7.28 6.93
CA TRP A 237 -2.93 -7.33 7.10
C TRP A 237 -3.45 -8.74 6.91
N ARG A 238 -4.60 -9.02 7.51
CA ARG A 238 -5.34 -10.26 7.26
C ARG A 238 -6.07 -10.13 5.93
N ARG A 239 -5.71 -10.95 4.98
CA ARG A 239 -6.48 -11.17 3.76
C ARG A 239 -7.47 -12.31 3.96
N TYR A 240 -8.51 -12.39 3.15
CA TYR A 240 -9.56 -13.43 3.16
C TYR A 240 -10.61 -13.31 4.28
N ALA A 241 -10.87 -12.13 4.81
CA ALA A 241 -12.11 -11.89 5.54
C ALA A 241 -13.12 -11.28 4.56
N ALA A 242 -14.06 -12.11 4.07
CA ALA A 242 -15.29 -11.69 3.38
C ALA A 242 -15.13 -10.71 2.19
N HIS A 243 -14.42 -11.12 1.13
CA HIS A 243 -14.52 -10.43 -0.15
C HIS A 243 -15.41 -11.24 -1.11
N VAL A 244 -16.38 -10.61 -1.73
CA VAL A 244 -17.09 -11.16 -2.88
C VAL A 244 -16.48 -10.55 -4.13
N THR A 245 -15.93 -11.41 -4.98
CA THR A 245 -15.50 -11.02 -6.32
C THR A 245 -16.70 -11.12 -7.24
N VAL A 246 -17.09 -10.01 -7.84
CA VAL A 246 -18.09 -10.02 -8.92
C VAL A 246 -17.35 -9.99 -10.24
N ARG A 247 -17.23 -11.13 -10.91
CA ARG A 247 -16.91 -11.14 -12.35
C ARG A 247 -18.20 -10.85 -13.11
N PRO A 248 -18.17 -10.23 -14.30
CA PRO A 248 -19.36 -10.12 -15.13
C PRO A 248 -20.01 -11.50 -15.31
N GLY A 249 -21.14 -11.75 -14.63
CA GLY A 249 -21.89 -13.00 -14.67
C GLY A 249 -21.61 -14.04 -13.60
N GLU A 250 -20.65 -13.82 -12.67
CA GLU A 250 -20.38 -14.75 -11.55
C GLU A 250 -20.34 -14.01 -10.20
N THR A 251 -21.02 -14.58 -9.23
CA THR A 251 -20.92 -14.17 -7.81
C THR A 251 -20.27 -15.32 -7.04
N ILE A 252 -19.07 -15.10 -6.51
CA ILE A 252 -18.41 -16.09 -5.64
C ILE A 252 -18.61 -15.64 -4.20
N ALA A 253 -19.45 -16.35 -3.44
CA ALA A 253 -19.57 -16.15 -2.01
C ALA A 253 -18.42 -16.86 -1.28
N LEU A 254 -17.61 -16.10 -0.55
CA LEU A 254 -16.56 -16.66 0.31
C LEU A 254 -17.16 -17.03 1.66
N SER A 255 -16.89 -18.27 2.13
CA SER A 255 -17.31 -18.67 3.46
C SER A 255 -16.44 -18.01 4.54
N GLY A 256 -17.07 -17.31 5.49
CA GLY A 256 -16.39 -16.57 6.56
C GLY A 256 -15.58 -17.40 7.57
N ASP A 257 -15.59 -18.73 7.47
CA ASP A 257 -14.98 -19.63 8.46
C ASP A 257 -13.58 -20.14 8.09
N ALA A 258 -13.13 -19.87 6.85
CA ALA A 258 -11.84 -20.35 6.39
C ALA A 258 -10.73 -19.33 6.72
N GLN A 259 -9.73 -19.72 7.49
CA GLN A 259 -8.63 -18.87 7.95
C GLN A 259 -7.27 -19.50 7.61
N SER A 260 -6.83 -19.32 6.38
CA SER A 260 -5.48 -19.74 5.98
C SER A 260 -4.38 -18.88 6.60
N LEU A 261 -4.68 -17.63 6.98
CA LEU A 261 -3.74 -16.74 7.64
C LEU A 261 -3.95 -16.74 9.16
N VAL A 262 -2.84 -16.84 9.89
CA VAL A 262 -2.78 -16.76 11.36
C VAL A 262 -1.82 -15.66 11.78
N PRO A 263 -2.00 -15.02 12.96
CA PRO A 263 -1.05 -14.05 13.47
C PRO A 263 0.35 -14.64 13.57
N ALA A 264 1.35 -13.93 13.07
CA ALA A 264 2.77 -14.21 13.28
C ALA A 264 3.34 -13.34 14.42
N THR A 265 2.88 -12.08 14.45
CA THR A 265 3.08 -11.11 15.53
C THR A 265 1.78 -10.31 15.69
N ASP A 266 1.77 -9.32 16.57
CA ASP A 266 0.65 -8.37 16.74
C ASP A 266 0.30 -7.58 15.45
N ARG A 267 1.22 -7.52 14.47
CA ARG A 267 1.08 -6.72 13.25
C ARG A 267 1.34 -7.48 11.95
N LEU A 268 1.65 -8.77 12.03
CA LEU A 268 1.98 -9.61 10.87
C LEU A 268 1.17 -10.90 10.87
N TRP A 269 0.79 -11.32 9.68
CA TRP A 269 0.04 -12.55 9.42
C TRP A 269 0.91 -13.49 8.58
N ARG A 270 0.80 -14.78 8.81
CA ARG A 270 1.46 -15.85 8.04
C ARG A 270 0.46 -16.94 7.67
N LEU A 271 0.83 -17.78 6.74
CA LEU A 271 0.05 -18.99 6.46
C LEU A 271 0.06 -19.92 7.68
N ARG A 272 -1.08 -20.57 7.90
CA ARG A 272 -1.22 -21.61 8.93
C ARG A 272 -0.30 -22.79 8.63
N ASP A 273 0.15 -23.47 9.67
CA ASP A 273 0.91 -24.72 9.53
C ASP A 273 0.11 -25.77 8.73
N GLY A 274 0.78 -26.48 7.84
CA GLY A 274 0.17 -27.40 6.88
C GLY A 274 -0.04 -26.84 5.47
N HIS A 275 0.05 -25.52 5.26
CA HIS A 275 0.16 -24.93 3.94
C HIS A 275 1.62 -24.98 3.44
N PRO A 276 1.86 -25.13 2.14
CA PRO A 276 3.19 -24.94 1.58
C PRO A 276 3.70 -23.53 1.89
N ARG A 277 5.01 -23.41 2.15
CA ARG A 277 5.65 -22.11 2.29
C ARG A 277 5.66 -21.39 0.95
N MET A 278 5.24 -20.14 0.95
CA MET A 278 5.25 -19.28 -0.22
C MET A 278 5.42 -17.82 0.18
N PRO A 279 5.92 -16.96 -0.70
CA PRO A 279 5.99 -15.54 -0.42
C PRO A 279 4.57 -14.93 -0.36
N LEU A 280 4.30 -14.18 0.70
CA LEU A 280 3.06 -13.41 0.89
C LEU A 280 3.26 -11.95 0.53
N SER A 281 4.46 -11.45 0.72
CA SER A 281 4.84 -10.08 0.37
C SER A 281 6.27 -10.02 -0.14
N PHE A 282 6.64 -8.86 -0.64
CA PHE A 282 8.02 -8.57 -1.06
C PHE A 282 8.41 -7.15 -0.66
N SER A 283 9.72 -6.91 -0.59
CA SER A 283 10.31 -5.57 -0.56
C SER A 283 11.37 -5.45 -1.64
N LEU A 284 11.51 -4.25 -2.20
CA LEU A 284 12.53 -3.96 -3.19
C LEU A 284 13.13 -2.57 -2.99
N ARG A 285 14.38 -2.41 -3.42
CA ARG A 285 15.02 -1.11 -3.63
C ARG A 285 15.45 -1.00 -5.09
N ALA A 286 15.28 0.18 -5.64
CA ALA A 286 15.80 0.50 -6.96
C ALA A 286 16.43 1.88 -6.95
N ARG A 287 17.61 2.02 -7.55
CA ARG A 287 18.40 3.26 -7.54
C ARG A 287 18.38 3.92 -8.90
N LYS A 288 18.15 5.22 -8.93
CA LYS A 288 18.31 6.02 -10.14
C LYS A 288 19.80 6.13 -10.48
N LEU A 289 20.15 5.69 -11.68
CA LEU A 289 21.52 5.83 -12.18
C LEU A 289 21.88 7.30 -12.37
N ILE A 290 23.16 7.61 -12.20
CA ILE A 290 23.72 8.97 -12.31
C ILE A 290 23.81 9.37 -13.78
#